data_a6e28177d14fbd016d3022129cdcf0e9
#
_entry.id   a6e28177d14fbd016d3022129cdcf0e9
#
_cell.length_a   1.000
_cell.length_b   1.000
_cell.length_c   1.000
_cell.angle_alpha   90.00
_cell.angle_beta   90.00
_cell.angle_gamma   90.00
#
_symmetry.space_group_name_H-M   'P 1'
#
loop_
_entity.id
_entity.type
_entity.pdbx_description
1 polymer ?
#
loop_
_entity_poly.entity_id
_entity_poly.type
_entity_poly.pdbx_seq_one_letter_code
_entity_poly.pdbx_strand_id
1 'polypeptide(L)'
;VKNAYAAYEHLSEIDPYNIGQLKQFHGVMTKYLVDESGQFRSGEEGVFNGDECIFMAPPARIVPQLMEELFDWMKEAQKDVHPLILSSVFHYEFVFIHPFSDGNGRMARLWHTAILSKWKSVFEYIPIESQIEKFQDDYYEVISQCHVAGESTMFIEFMLSQIDKILD
;
A
#
# COMPACT_ATOMS: atom_id res chain seq x y z
N VAL A 1 -6.17 -15.96 -2.90
CA VAL A 1 -5.72 -16.52 -1.61
C VAL A 1 -4.33 -17.14 -1.74
N LYS A 2 -4.12 -18.07 -2.66
CA LYS A 2 -2.86 -18.80 -2.81
C LYS A 2 -1.65 -17.90 -3.09
N ASN A 3 -1.82 -16.91 -3.97
CA ASN A 3 -0.77 -15.96 -4.33
C ASN A 3 -0.43 -15.00 -3.18
N ALA A 4 -1.43 -14.55 -2.44
CA ALA A 4 -1.22 -13.72 -1.26
C ALA A 4 -0.43 -14.46 -0.20
N TYR A 5 -0.78 -15.71 0.06
CA TYR A 5 -0.05 -16.57 1.00
C TYR A 5 1.43 -16.67 0.59
N ALA A 6 1.71 -16.99 -0.69
CA ALA A 6 3.06 -17.06 -1.21
C ALA A 6 3.86 -15.76 -1.03
N ALA A 7 3.23 -14.60 -1.22
CA ALA A 7 3.87 -13.30 -1.00
C ALA A 7 4.21 -13.07 0.48
N TYR A 8 3.28 -13.38 1.39
CA TYR A 8 3.50 -13.21 2.84
C TYR A 8 4.49 -14.20 3.44
N GLU A 9 4.64 -15.41 2.87
CA GLU A 9 5.69 -16.36 3.29
C GLU A 9 7.11 -15.80 3.13
N HIS A 10 7.30 -14.88 2.16
CA HIS A 10 8.58 -14.26 1.88
C HIS A 10 8.69 -12.82 2.43
N LEU A 11 7.80 -12.43 3.34
CA LEU A 11 7.75 -11.09 3.92
C LEU A 11 9.10 -10.64 4.51
N SER A 12 9.78 -11.52 5.23
CA SER A 12 11.07 -11.23 5.86
C SER A 12 12.21 -10.95 4.86
N GLU A 13 12.05 -11.37 3.61
CA GLU A 13 13.03 -11.18 2.55
C GLU A 13 12.84 -9.83 1.83
N ILE A 14 11.74 -9.12 2.09
CA ILE A 14 11.44 -7.83 1.45
C ILE A 14 12.38 -6.74 1.98
N ASP A 15 13.07 -6.06 1.04
CA ASP A 15 13.59 -4.72 1.27
C ASP A 15 12.51 -3.71 0.82
N PRO A 16 11.78 -3.08 1.75
CA PRO A 16 10.67 -2.22 1.40
C PRO A 16 11.09 -0.92 0.71
N TYR A 17 12.38 -0.61 0.68
CA TYR A 17 12.96 0.56 0.01
C TYR A 17 13.43 0.26 -1.42
N ASN A 18 13.22 -0.96 -1.91
CA ASN A 18 13.61 -1.41 -3.25
C ASN A 18 12.39 -1.51 -4.18
N ILE A 19 12.29 -0.58 -5.13
CA ILE A 19 11.17 -0.54 -6.08
C ILE A 19 11.13 -1.77 -7.00
N GLY A 20 12.28 -2.35 -7.33
CA GLY A 20 12.34 -3.59 -8.12
C GLY A 20 11.69 -4.76 -7.40
N GLN A 21 11.85 -4.85 -6.07
CA GLN A 21 11.17 -5.85 -5.27
C GLN A 21 9.66 -5.62 -5.19
N LEU A 22 9.19 -4.38 -5.19
CA LEU A 22 7.75 -4.08 -5.27
C LEU A 22 7.13 -4.73 -6.51
N LYS A 23 7.75 -4.56 -7.67
CA LYS A 23 7.28 -5.17 -8.92
C LYS A 23 7.36 -6.69 -8.87
N GLN A 24 8.44 -7.23 -8.31
CA GLN A 24 8.62 -8.68 -8.15
C GLN A 24 7.50 -9.29 -7.30
N PHE A 25 7.20 -8.70 -6.15
CA PHE A 25 6.15 -9.19 -5.26
C PHE A 25 4.74 -8.99 -5.82
N HIS A 26 4.52 -7.92 -6.58
CA HIS A 26 3.28 -7.78 -7.35
C HIS A 26 3.14 -8.92 -8.36
N GLY A 27 4.21 -9.30 -9.04
CA GLY A 27 4.24 -10.45 -9.93
C GLY A 27 3.86 -11.76 -9.23
N VAL A 28 4.33 -11.99 -8.00
CA VAL A 28 3.92 -13.14 -7.18
C VAL A 28 2.46 -13.05 -6.78
N MET A 29 2.02 -11.88 -6.31
CA MET A 29 0.66 -11.63 -5.83
C MET A 29 -0.41 -11.82 -6.91
N THR A 30 -0.08 -11.44 -8.16
CA THR A 30 -1.03 -11.41 -9.28
C THR A 30 -0.77 -12.46 -10.35
N LYS A 31 0.13 -13.41 -10.09
CA LYS A 31 0.50 -14.47 -11.03
C LYS A 31 -0.73 -15.22 -11.57
N TYR A 32 -0.87 -15.23 -12.88
CA TYR A 32 -2.01 -15.82 -13.62
C TYR A 32 -3.36 -15.12 -13.40
N LEU A 33 -3.39 -13.95 -12.76
CA LEU A 33 -4.64 -13.22 -12.48
C LEU A 33 -4.80 -11.98 -13.36
N VAL A 34 -3.69 -11.35 -13.76
CA VAL A 34 -3.70 -10.14 -14.58
C VAL A 34 -2.61 -10.18 -15.64
N ASP A 35 -2.84 -9.50 -16.77
CA ASP A 35 -1.91 -9.49 -17.90
C ASP A 35 -0.64 -8.68 -17.61
N GLU A 36 -0.76 -7.56 -16.89
CA GLU A 36 0.36 -6.68 -16.52
C GLU A 36 0.97 -7.04 -15.15
N SER A 37 1.02 -8.33 -14.81
CA SER A 37 1.61 -8.81 -13.56
C SER A 37 3.09 -8.42 -13.44
N GLY A 38 3.45 -7.77 -12.32
CA GLY A 38 4.81 -7.31 -12.06
C GLY A 38 5.22 -6.06 -12.83
N GLN A 39 4.27 -5.36 -13.47
CA GLN A 39 4.50 -4.15 -14.26
C GLN A 39 3.55 -3.05 -13.84
N PHE A 40 4.01 -1.78 -13.91
CA PHE A 40 3.10 -0.66 -13.74
C PHE A 40 2.07 -0.61 -14.86
N ARG A 41 0.87 -0.15 -14.54
CA ARG A 41 -0.25 -0.09 -15.48
C ARG A 41 0.06 0.79 -16.69
N SER A 42 -0.44 0.38 -17.84
CA SER A 42 -0.42 1.16 -19.08
C SER A 42 -1.73 1.91 -19.33
N GLY A 43 -2.82 1.49 -18.66
CA GLY A 43 -4.16 2.08 -18.78
C GLY A 43 -4.50 3.05 -17.65
N GLU A 44 -5.53 3.85 -17.89
CA GLU A 44 -6.10 4.74 -16.87
C GLU A 44 -6.95 3.94 -15.88
N GLU A 45 -6.85 4.27 -14.59
CA GLU A 45 -7.53 3.55 -13.52
C GLU A 45 -8.18 4.52 -12.53
N GLY A 46 -9.23 4.03 -11.86
CA GLY A 46 -9.84 4.70 -10.71
C GLY A 46 -9.63 3.91 -9.43
N VAL A 47 -9.74 4.58 -8.30
CA VAL A 47 -9.82 3.96 -6.98
C VAL A 47 -11.28 3.77 -6.62
N PHE A 48 -11.68 2.53 -6.34
CA PHE A 48 -13.07 2.15 -6.11
C PHE A 48 -13.29 1.48 -4.76
N ASN A 49 -14.45 1.75 -4.17
CA ASN A 49 -15.04 0.91 -3.13
C ASN A 49 -16.28 0.23 -3.74
N GLY A 50 -16.19 -1.05 -4.08
CA GLY A 50 -17.23 -1.72 -4.87
C GLY A 50 -17.39 -1.02 -6.23
N ASP A 51 -18.62 -0.55 -6.52
CA ASP A 51 -18.92 0.17 -7.76
C ASP A 51 -18.76 1.69 -7.66
N GLU A 52 -18.47 2.21 -6.47
CA GLU A 52 -18.30 3.64 -6.23
C GLU A 52 -16.86 4.07 -6.56
N CYS A 53 -16.72 5.01 -7.50
CA CYS A 53 -15.44 5.63 -7.79
C CYS A 53 -15.12 6.70 -6.74
N ILE A 54 -14.07 6.46 -5.93
CA ILE A 54 -13.61 7.41 -4.91
C ILE A 54 -12.88 8.57 -5.57
N PHE A 55 -11.97 8.28 -6.49
CA PHE A 55 -11.28 9.26 -7.35
C PHE A 55 -10.60 8.56 -8.52
N MET A 56 -10.24 9.34 -9.54
CA MET A 56 -9.42 8.86 -10.65
C MET A 56 -7.93 9.02 -10.30
N ALA A 57 -7.17 7.95 -10.48
CA ALA A 57 -5.73 7.92 -10.24
C ALA A 57 -4.98 8.80 -11.28
N PRO A 58 -3.73 9.18 -10.99
CA PRO A 58 -2.90 9.92 -11.94
C PRO A 58 -2.77 9.21 -13.30
N PRO A 59 -2.49 9.95 -14.38
CA PRO A 59 -2.28 9.35 -15.70
C PRO A 59 -1.19 8.26 -15.70
N ALA A 60 -1.42 7.17 -16.43
CA ALA A 60 -0.49 6.04 -16.48
C ALA A 60 0.94 6.45 -16.87
N ARG A 61 1.09 7.42 -17.77
CA ARG A 61 2.38 7.91 -18.27
C ARG A 61 3.30 8.48 -17.19
N ILE A 62 2.74 9.01 -16.08
CA ILE A 62 3.53 9.60 -14.98
C ILE A 62 3.69 8.65 -13.79
N VAL A 63 3.05 7.50 -13.79
CA VAL A 63 3.13 6.52 -12.69
C VAL A 63 4.56 6.11 -12.37
N PRO A 64 5.43 5.75 -13.36
CA PRO A 64 6.82 5.39 -13.05
C PRO A 64 7.57 6.48 -12.29
N GLN A 65 7.42 7.74 -12.70
CA GLN A 65 8.05 8.88 -12.03
C GLN A 65 7.52 9.07 -10.60
N LEU A 66 6.20 9.03 -10.42
CA LEU A 66 5.58 9.18 -9.08
C LEU A 66 6.03 8.07 -8.14
N MET A 67 6.18 6.84 -8.64
CA MET A 67 6.65 5.72 -7.82
C MET A 67 8.12 5.85 -7.45
N GLU A 68 8.98 6.33 -8.36
CA GLU A 68 10.39 6.62 -8.04
C GLU A 68 10.48 7.72 -6.97
N GLU A 69 9.73 8.81 -7.12
CA GLU A 69 9.69 9.89 -6.14
C GLU A 69 9.21 9.41 -4.77
N LEU A 70 8.21 8.54 -4.72
CA LEU A 70 7.72 7.94 -3.47
C LEU A 70 8.80 7.11 -2.78
N PHE A 71 9.51 6.26 -3.53
CA PHE A 71 10.57 5.42 -2.97
C PHE A 71 11.79 6.25 -2.55
N ASP A 72 12.15 7.29 -3.30
CA ASP A 72 13.23 8.20 -2.92
C ASP A 72 12.90 8.98 -1.65
N TRP A 73 11.66 9.48 -1.55
CA TRP A 73 11.17 10.10 -0.32
C TRP A 73 11.27 9.14 0.87
N MET A 74 10.83 7.90 0.70
CA MET A 74 10.80 6.90 1.77
C MET A 74 12.22 6.56 2.25
N LYS A 75 13.18 6.45 1.35
CA LYS A 75 14.61 6.22 1.69
C LYS A 75 15.18 7.35 2.55
N GLU A 76 14.85 8.59 2.25
CA GLU A 76 15.30 9.73 3.06
C GLU A 76 14.52 9.85 4.37
N ALA A 77 13.20 9.74 4.31
CA ALA A 77 12.30 9.91 5.45
C ALA A 77 12.54 8.87 6.56
N GLN A 78 13.00 7.65 6.22
CA GLN A 78 13.27 6.62 7.24
C GLN A 78 14.30 7.04 8.30
N LYS A 79 15.12 8.05 8.02
CA LYS A 79 16.13 8.57 8.96
C LYS A 79 15.51 9.33 10.12
N ASP A 80 14.40 10.02 9.88
CA ASP A 80 13.82 11.00 10.81
C ASP A 80 12.35 10.73 11.14
N VAL A 81 11.62 10.00 10.28
CA VAL A 81 10.19 9.75 10.43
C VAL A 81 9.95 8.40 11.09
N HIS A 82 9.12 8.40 12.13
CA HIS A 82 8.79 7.16 12.84
C HIS A 82 8.13 6.13 11.90
N PRO A 83 8.51 4.84 11.96
CA PRO A 83 8.00 3.81 11.04
C PRO A 83 6.48 3.69 10.97
N LEU A 84 5.76 3.91 12.06
CA LEU A 84 4.28 3.93 12.07
C LEU A 84 3.72 5.06 11.20
N ILE A 85 4.37 6.22 11.17
CA ILE A 85 3.97 7.36 10.34
C ILE A 85 4.41 7.11 8.89
N LEU A 86 5.67 6.75 8.69
CA LEU A 86 6.24 6.51 7.36
C LEU A 86 5.44 5.45 6.58
N SER A 87 5.11 4.34 7.23
CA SER A 87 4.34 3.26 6.60
C SER A 87 2.92 3.69 6.23
N SER A 88 2.30 4.53 7.05
CA SER A 88 0.95 5.06 6.79
C SER A 88 0.95 6.06 5.64
N VAL A 89 1.95 6.96 5.57
CA VAL A 89 2.11 7.89 4.43
C VAL A 89 2.37 7.14 3.14
N PHE A 90 3.28 6.17 3.17
CA PHE A 90 3.56 5.32 2.00
C PHE A 90 2.29 4.62 1.51
N HIS A 91 1.52 4.03 2.41
CA HIS A 91 0.27 3.34 2.08
C HIS A 91 -0.73 4.26 1.38
N TYR A 92 -0.94 5.47 1.93
CA TYR A 92 -1.85 6.45 1.33
C TYR A 92 -1.37 6.88 -0.07
N GLU A 93 -0.11 7.26 -0.20
CA GLU A 93 0.46 7.70 -1.48
C GLU A 93 0.43 6.59 -2.53
N PHE A 94 0.69 5.35 -2.12
CA PHE A 94 0.60 4.19 -2.98
C PHE A 94 -0.83 3.99 -3.53
N VAL A 95 -1.84 4.07 -2.66
CA VAL A 95 -3.25 3.95 -3.08
C VAL A 95 -3.65 5.11 -3.99
N PHE A 96 -3.16 6.33 -3.70
CA PHE A 96 -3.38 7.51 -4.55
C PHE A 96 -2.80 7.33 -5.95
N ILE A 97 -1.55 6.92 -6.06
CA ILE A 97 -0.88 6.68 -7.36
C ILE A 97 -1.53 5.51 -8.10
N HIS A 98 -1.95 4.49 -7.37
CA HIS A 98 -2.61 3.31 -7.91
C HIS A 98 -1.80 2.68 -9.06
N PRO A 99 -0.55 2.24 -8.79
CA PRO A 99 0.44 2.01 -9.84
C PRO A 99 0.20 0.78 -10.70
N PHE A 100 -0.63 -0.16 -10.26
CA PHE A 100 -0.90 -1.41 -10.96
C PHE A 100 -2.32 -1.46 -11.53
N SER A 101 -2.56 -2.32 -12.53
CA SER A 101 -3.89 -2.53 -13.09
C SER A 101 -4.85 -3.24 -12.12
N ASP A 102 -4.30 -4.07 -11.21
CA ASP A 102 -5.03 -4.74 -10.13
C ASP A 102 -4.08 -5.10 -9.00
N GLY A 103 -4.62 -5.36 -7.82
CA GLY A 103 -3.85 -5.75 -6.65
C GLY A 103 -3.23 -4.60 -5.87
N ASN A 104 -3.58 -3.35 -6.14
CA ASN A 104 -3.01 -2.18 -5.45
C ASN A 104 -3.27 -2.21 -3.94
N GLY A 105 -4.48 -2.49 -3.50
CA GLY A 105 -4.82 -2.57 -2.07
C GLY A 105 -4.03 -3.65 -1.36
N ARG A 106 -3.95 -4.84 -1.94
CA ARG A 106 -3.17 -5.97 -1.39
C ARG A 106 -1.69 -5.64 -1.29
N MET A 107 -1.13 -5.00 -2.31
CA MET A 107 0.27 -4.57 -2.32
C MET A 107 0.54 -3.46 -1.31
N ALA A 108 -0.37 -2.49 -1.18
CA ALA A 108 -0.25 -1.43 -0.18
C ALA A 108 -0.17 -2.01 1.25
N ARG A 109 -1.02 -2.98 1.57
CA ARG A 109 -1.05 -3.64 2.89
C ARG A 109 0.17 -4.53 3.12
N LEU A 110 0.61 -5.29 2.12
CA LEU A 110 1.84 -6.07 2.19
C LEU A 110 3.04 -5.17 2.47
N TRP A 111 3.17 -4.06 1.74
CA TRP A 111 4.30 -3.13 1.91
C TRP A 111 4.25 -2.40 3.24
N HIS A 112 3.07 -2.00 3.69
CA HIS A 112 2.86 -1.43 5.02
C HIS A 112 3.41 -2.37 6.10
N THR A 113 3.03 -3.65 6.05
CA THR A 113 3.52 -4.69 6.95
C THR A 113 5.02 -4.88 6.83
N ALA A 114 5.57 -4.89 5.61
CA ALA A 114 7.01 -5.04 5.38
C ALA A 114 7.82 -3.89 6.00
N ILE A 115 7.37 -2.66 5.86
CA ILE A 115 8.02 -1.48 6.47
C ILE A 115 8.03 -1.63 8.00
N LEU A 116 6.90 -1.97 8.59
CA LEU A 116 6.79 -2.13 10.05
C LEU A 116 7.60 -3.32 10.57
N SER A 117 7.67 -4.42 9.83
CA SER A 117 8.43 -5.61 10.24
C SER A 117 9.94 -5.37 10.26
N LYS A 118 10.46 -4.47 9.44
CA LYS A 118 11.87 -4.04 9.50
C LYS A 118 12.18 -3.26 10.78
N TRP A 119 11.21 -2.57 11.32
CA TRP A 119 11.34 -1.88 12.60
C TRP A 119 11.19 -2.84 13.79
N LYS A 120 10.11 -3.66 13.77
CA LYS A 120 9.85 -4.68 14.80
C LYS A 120 9.26 -5.94 14.17
N SER A 121 9.94 -7.06 14.32
CA SER A 121 9.55 -8.33 13.70
C SER A 121 8.14 -8.82 14.11
N VAL A 122 7.63 -8.40 15.27
CA VAL A 122 6.26 -8.74 15.70
C VAL A 122 5.20 -8.34 14.68
N PHE A 123 5.47 -7.31 13.87
CA PHE A 123 4.53 -6.85 12.83
C PHE A 123 4.34 -7.87 11.69
N GLU A 124 5.22 -8.87 11.54
CA GLU A 124 4.98 -9.98 10.62
C GLU A 124 3.73 -10.80 10.98
N TYR A 125 3.34 -10.78 12.24
CA TYR A 125 2.21 -11.54 12.78
C TYR A 125 0.98 -10.70 13.06
N ILE A 126 1.02 -9.38 12.81
CA ILE A 126 -0.11 -8.48 13.02
C ILE A 126 -1.00 -8.46 11.77
N PRO A 127 -2.28 -8.84 11.89
CA PRO A 127 -3.16 -9.04 10.74
C PRO A 127 -3.75 -7.72 10.21
N ILE A 128 -2.91 -6.81 9.72
CA ILE A 128 -3.34 -5.50 9.17
C ILE A 128 -4.31 -5.71 8.00
N GLU A 129 -4.04 -6.68 7.12
CA GLU A 129 -4.94 -7.03 6.00
C GLU A 129 -6.37 -7.32 6.48
N SER A 130 -6.51 -8.25 7.42
CA SER A 130 -7.83 -8.64 7.96
C SER A 130 -8.50 -7.51 8.70
N GLN A 131 -7.74 -6.65 9.39
CA GLN A 131 -8.29 -5.51 10.12
C GLN A 131 -8.86 -4.47 9.15
N ILE A 132 -8.15 -4.14 8.07
CA ILE A 132 -8.64 -3.21 7.05
C ILE A 132 -9.84 -3.78 6.32
N GLU A 133 -9.83 -5.07 5.96
CA GLU A 133 -10.96 -5.75 5.34
C GLU A 133 -12.22 -5.63 6.20
N LYS A 134 -12.11 -5.78 7.51
CA LYS A 134 -13.20 -5.66 8.47
C LYS A 134 -13.78 -4.24 8.53
N PHE A 135 -12.98 -3.21 8.29
CA PHE A 135 -13.37 -1.80 8.34
C PHE A 135 -13.20 -1.11 6.97
N GLN A 136 -13.52 -1.83 5.90
CA GLN A 136 -13.27 -1.38 4.52
C GLN A 136 -13.98 -0.07 4.18
N ASP A 137 -15.22 0.12 4.60
CA ASP A 137 -15.98 1.34 4.32
C ASP A 137 -15.35 2.56 4.99
N ASP A 138 -14.93 2.43 6.24
CA ASP A 138 -14.23 3.49 6.97
C ASP A 138 -12.88 3.81 6.31
N TYR A 139 -12.17 2.78 5.85
CA TYR A 139 -10.89 2.92 5.14
C TYR A 139 -11.05 3.77 3.87
N TYR A 140 -12.03 3.47 3.03
CA TYR A 140 -12.25 4.24 1.80
C TYR A 140 -12.84 5.62 2.05
N GLU A 141 -13.68 5.79 3.09
CA GLU A 141 -14.18 7.10 3.50
C GLU A 141 -13.03 8.04 3.89
N VAL A 142 -12.10 7.55 4.70
CA VAL A 142 -10.92 8.33 5.10
C VAL A 142 -10.03 8.68 3.92
N ILE A 143 -9.82 7.75 2.98
CA ILE A 143 -9.08 8.02 1.74
C ILE A 143 -9.76 9.13 0.94
N SER A 144 -11.08 9.09 0.80
CA SER A 144 -11.85 10.13 0.11
C SER A 144 -11.68 11.50 0.78
N GLN A 145 -11.79 11.55 2.10
CA GLN A 145 -11.61 12.78 2.87
C GLN A 145 -10.21 13.37 2.70
N CYS A 146 -9.18 12.54 2.75
CA CYS A 146 -7.80 12.96 2.50
C CYS A 146 -7.59 13.48 1.08
N HIS A 147 -8.19 12.82 0.10
CA HIS A 147 -8.12 13.27 -1.29
C HIS A 147 -8.71 14.68 -1.46
N VAL A 148 -9.87 14.94 -0.87
CA VAL A 148 -10.52 16.27 -0.91
C VAL A 148 -9.70 17.31 -0.16
N ALA A 149 -9.17 16.97 1.01
CA ALA A 149 -8.36 17.89 1.85
C ALA A 149 -6.96 18.15 1.26
N GLY A 150 -6.45 17.29 0.39
CA GLY A 150 -5.11 17.39 -0.18
C GLY A 150 -3.99 17.04 0.79
N GLU A 151 -4.28 16.24 1.83
CA GLU A 151 -3.30 15.85 2.84
C GLU A 151 -3.68 14.49 3.46
N SER A 152 -2.75 13.82 4.14
CA SER A 152 -2.91 12.43 4.59
C SER A 152 -3.09 12.25 6.11
N THR A 153 -3.24 13.31 6.88
CA THR A 153 -3.29 13.24 8.35
C THR A 153 -4.38 12.32 8.86
N MET A 154 -5.60 12.44 8.35
CA MET A 154 -6.72 11.59 8.76
C MET A 154 -6.48 10.10 8.45
N PHE A 155 -5.80 9.80 7.35
CA PHE A 155 -5.44 8.43 7.02
C PHE A 155 -4.38 7.87 7.98
N ILE A 156 -3.38 8.66 8.33
CA ILE A 156 -2.37 8.29 9.34
C ILE A 156 -3.04 7.96 10.67
N GLU A 157 -3.90 8.83 11.16
CA GLU A 157 -4.65 8.63 12.41
C GLU A 157 -5.52 7.38 12.36
N PHE A 158 -6.20 7.15 11.24
CA PHE A 158 -7.00 5.94 11.01
C PHE A 158 -6.15 4.68 11.12
N MET A 159 -5.00 4.62 10.42
CA MET A 159 -4.13 3.45 10.42
C MET A 159 -3.53 3.19 11.81
N LEU A 160 -3.09 4.23 12.51
CA LEU A 160 -2.61 4.11 13.88
C LEU A 160 -3.69 3.56 14.81
N SER A 161 -4.93 4.04 14.68
CA SER A 161 -6.07 3.54 15.45
C SER A 161 -6.38 2.07 15.15
N GLN A 162 -6.27 1.63 13.88
CA GLN A 162 -6.48 0.23 13.54
C GLN A 162 -5.39 -0.68 14.12
N ILE A 163 -4.13 -0.25 14.07
CA ILE A 163 -3.00 -1.00 14.65
C ILE A 163 -3.17 -1.10 16.16
N ASP A 164 -3.52 0.00 16.84
CA ASP A 164 -3.78 0.02 18.28
C ASP A 164 -4.86 -1.00 18.69
N LYS A 165 -5.95 -1.06 17.96
CA LYS A 165 -7.03 -2.03 18.19
C LYS A 165 -6.61 -3.50 18.04
N ILE A 166 -5.63 -3.77 17.17
CA ILE A 166 -5.09 -5.14 16.98
C ILE A 166 -4.21 -5.52 18.17
N LEU A 167 -3.48 -4.55 18.73
CA LEU A 167 -2.51 -4.77 19.80
C LEU A 167 -3.18 -4.91 21.18
N ASP A 168 -4.39 -4.42 21.34
CA ASP A 168 -5.20 -4.59 22.54
C ASP A 168 -5.82 -6.00 22.62
#